data_9348470ad72a0e70fc696e20cfd43359
#
_entry.id   9348470ad72a0e70fc696e20cfd43359
#
_cell.length_a   1.000
_cell.length_b   1.000
_cell.length_c   1.000
_cell.angle_alpha   90.00
_cell.angle_beta   90.00
_cell.angle_gamma   90.00
#
_symmetry.space_group_name_H-M   'P 1'
#
loop_
_entity.id
_entity.type
_entity.pdbx_description
1 polymer ?
#
loop_
_entity_poly.entity_id
_entity_poly.type
_entity_poly.pdbx_seq_one_letter_code
_entity_poly.pdbx_strand_id
1 'polypeptide(L)'
;NKTLRLSRLTEDFTDVDGFYASALTDQTREAPALMYRDGKYYMITSGCTGWQPNSALYAECDHLCGQWKLIDNPCEGDNYRRTFEGQSTYIFEKDGKTYLMLDHWKPKNLKNSGYSILPVTVENGILTVKWQATFPEQAS
;
A
#
# COMPACT_ATOMS: atom_id res chain seq x y z
N ASN A 1 16.31 4.57 -0.34
CA ASN A 1 15.48 3.44 -0.80
C ASN A 1 15.23 3.51 -2.31
N LYS A 2 16.15 3.01 -3.11
CA LYS A 2 15.96 3.00 -4.58
C LYS A 2 15.15 1.79 -5.05
N THR A 3 15.28 0.67 -4.36
CA THR A 3 14.71 -0.62 -4.75
C THR A 3 14.10 -1.29 -3.53
N LEU A 4 12.87 -1.79 -3.66
CA LEU A 4 12.24 -2.61 -2.63
C LEU A 4 12.81 -4.03 -2.64
N ARG A 5 12.86 -4.66 -1.46
CA ARG A 5 13.25 -6.05 -1.29
C ARG A 5 12.10 -6.86 -0.74
N LEU A 6 11.90 -8.03 -1.32
CA LEU A 6 11.01 -9.07 -0.83
C LEU A 6 11.87 -10.20 -0.30
N SER A 7 11.73 -10.54 0.97
CA SER A 7 12.45 -11.66 1.58
C SER A 7 11.45 -12.67 2.11
N ARG A 8 11.72 -13.94 1.87
CA ARG A 8 10.96 -15.02 2.46
C ARG A 8 11.39 -15.19 3.92
N LEU A 9 10.43 -15.36 4.81
CA LEU A 9 10.69 -15.66 6.21
C LEU A 9 10.94 -17.16 6.43
N THR A 10 11.62 -17.48 7.52
CA THR A 10 11.69 -18.84 8.05
C THR A 10 10.28 -19.31 8.44
N GLU A 11 10.09 -20.63 8.60
CA GLU A 11 8.80 -21.23 8.91
C GLU A 11 8.19 -20.70 10.22
N ASP A 12 9.03 -20.38 11.20
CA ASP A 12 8.66 -19.82 12.49
C ASP A 12 8.57 -18.27 12.51
N PHE A 13 8.78 -17.62 11.36
CA PHE A 13 8.77 -16.16 11.18
C PHE A 13 9.79 -15.37 12.01
N THR A 14 10.84 -16.01 12.50
CA THR A 14 11.84 -15.34 13.35
C THR A 14 13.01 -14.75 12.57
N ASP A 15 13.21 -15.18 11.33
CA ASP A 15 14.34 -14.72 10.50
C ASP A 15 13.97 -14.79 9.00
N VAL A 16 14.87 -14.34 8.15
CA VAL A 16 14.80 -14.54 6.70
C VAL A 16 15.57 -15.79 6.31
N ASP A 17 15.09 -16.54 5.32
CA ASP A 17 15.69 -17.82 4.93
C ASP A 17 16.75 -17.71 3.82
N GLY A 18 17.23 -16.50 3.55
CA GLY A 18 18.23 -16.24 2.53
C GLY A 18 17.69 -16.01 1.12
N PHE A 19 16.41 -16.34 0.86
CA PHE A 19 15.77 -16.02 -0.41
C PHE A 19 15.29 -14.58 -0.42
N TYR A 20 15.57 -13.85 -1.51
CA TYR A 20 15.03 -12.50 -1.73
C TYR A 20 14.82 -12.21 -3.22
N ALA A 21 13.96 -11.26 -3.49
CA ALA A 21 13.75 -10.70 -4.81
C ALA A 21 13.73 -9.16 -4.74
N SER A 22 14.02 -8.51 -5.85
CA SER A 22 13.90 -7.06 -5.98
C SER A 22 12.55 -6.71 -6.61
N ALA A 23 11.91 -5.66 -6.10
CA ALA A 23 10.70 -5.10 -6.65
C ALA A 23 10.89 -3.60 -6.88
N LEU A 24 10.28 -3.06 -7.94
CA LEU A 24 10.34 -1.65 -8.31
C LEU A 24 11.77 -1.09 -8.28
N THR A 25 12.66 -1.76 -9.00
CA THR A 25 14.09 -1.42 -9.08
C THR A 25 14.27 0.01 -9.57
N ASP A 26 15.06 0.79 -8.82
CA ASP A 26 15.37 2.21 -9.07
C ASP A 26 14.15 3.15 -9.15
N GLN A 27 12.98 2.72 -8.68
CA GLN A 27 11.75 3.53 -8.68
C GLN A 27 11.61 4.46 -7.47
N THR A 28 12.48 4.32 -6.48
CA THR A 28 12.48 5.17 -5.27
C THR A 28 11.14 5.14 -4.56
N ARG A 29 10.67 3.94 -4.23
CA ARG A 29 9.42 3.69 -3.52
C ARG A 29 9.66 3.15 -2.11
N GLU A 30 8.71 3.40 -1.22
CA GLU A 30 8.72 2.91 0.16
C GLU A 30 7.30 2.60 0.66
N ALA A 31 7.17 2.15 1.90
CA ALA A 31 5.90 1.86 2.58
C ALA A 31 4.98 0.92 1.77
N PRO A 32 5.46 -0.26 1.34
CA PRO A 32 4.66 -1.17 0.52
C PRO A 32 3.53 -1.80 1.33
N ALA A 33 2.32 -1.77 0.77
CA ALA A 33 1.16 -2.53 1.24
C ALA A 33 0.74 -3.50 0.13
N LEU A 34 0.73 -4.78 0.43
CA LEU A 34 0.55 -5.87 -0.52
C LEU A 34 -0.84 -6.51 -0.40
N MET A 35 -1.40 -6.91 -1.54
CA MET A 35 -2.55 -7.80 -1.61
C MET A 35 -2.43 -8.77 -2.79
N TYR A 36 -3.15 -9.88 -2.69
CA TYR A 36 -3.32 -10.85 -3.77
C TYR A 36 -4.81 -10.98 -4.09
N ARG A 37 -5.17 -10.90 -5.36
CA ARG A 37 -6.54 -11.08 -5.82
C ARG A 37 -6.59 -11.61 -7.25
N ASP A 38 -7.41 -12.61 -7.49
CA ASP A 38 -7.70 -13.15 -8.81
C ASP A 38 -6.45 -13.49 -9.63
N GLY A 39 -5.47 -14.13 -8.99
CA GLY A 39 -4.23 -14.56 -9.64
C GLY A 39 -3.16 -13.47 -9.80
N LYS A 40 -3.38 -12.28 -9.25
CA LYS A 40 -2.47 -11.14 -9.38
C LYS A 40 -2.10 -10.53 -8.04
N TYR A 41 -0.86 -10.11 -7.89
CA TYR A 41 -0.38 -9.31 -6.77
C TYR A 41 -0.47 -7.83 -7.09
N TYR A 42 -0.88 -7.06 -6.10
CA TYR A 42 -0.91 -5.60 -6.14
C TYR A 42 -0.11 -5.05 -4.96
N MET A 43 0.58 -3.95 -5.17
CA MET A 43 1.38 -3.28 -4.17
C MET A 43 1.12 -1.77 -4.24
N ILE A 44 0.63 -1.18 -3.15
CA ILE A 44 0.52 0.28 -3.03
C ILE A 44 1.78 0.77 -2.32
N THR A 45 2.38 1.84 -2.83
CA THR A 45 3.64 2.40 -2.28
C THR A 45 3.56 3.91 -2.23
N SER A 46 4.40 4.52 -1.39
CA SER A 46 4.67 5.96 -1.41
C SER A 46 6.01 6.28 -2.07
N GLY A 47 6.19 7.53 -2.47
CA GLY A 47 7.51 8.07 -2.80
C GLY A 47 8.33 8.34 -1.54
N CYS A 48 9.63 8.50 -1.70
CA CYS A 48 10.56 8.76 -0.60
C CYS A 48 10.71 10.28 -0.39
N THR A 49 9.79 10.89 0.35
CA THR A 49 9.77 12.34 0.62
C THR A 49 9.85 12.66 2.12
N GLY A 50 10.38 11.73 2.91
CA GLY A 50 10.42 11.86 4.37
C GLY A 50 9.02 11.95 4.97
N TRP A 51 8.79 12.95 5.82
CA TRP A 51 7.49 13.14 6.47
C TRP A 51 6.43 13.83 5.60
N GLN A 52 6.81 14.30 4.40
CA GLN A 52 5.86 14.99 3.53
C GLN A 52 5.01 13.98 2.76
N PRO A 53 3.68 14.07 2.85
CA PRO A 53 2.80 13.25 2.03
C PRO A 53 3.04 13.45 0.53
N ASN A 54 2.91 12.39 -0.23
CA ASN A 54 3.10 12.40 -1.68
C ASN A 54 2.08 11.50 -2.37
N SER A 55 2.14 11.48 -3.69
CA SER A 55 1.26 10.66 -4.51
C SER A 55 1.60 9.17 -4.35
N ALA A 56 0.65 8.38 -3.85
CA ALA A 56 0.76 6.93 -3.90
C ALA A 56 0.78 6.46 -5.35
N LEU A 57 1.47 5.37 -5.60
CA LEU A 57 1.39 4.62 -6.84
C LEU A 57 1.16 3.15 -6.52
N TYR A 58 0.38 2.46 -7.34
CA TYR A 58 0.29 1.02 -7.23
C TYR A 58 1.03 0.32 -8.35
N ALA A 59 1.47 -0.87 -8.06
CA ALA A 59 2.12 -1.76 -9.00
C ALA A 59 1.43 -3.12 -9.01
N GLU A 60 1.58 -3.86 -10.08
CA GLU A 60 1.04 -5.19 -10.24
C GLU A 60 2.08 -6.19 -10.73
N CYS A 61 1.88 -7.46 -10.39
CA CYS A 61 2.71 -8.57 -10.86
C CYS A 61 1.92 -9.87 -10.79
N ASP A 62 2.18 -10.80 -11.72
CA ASP A 62 1.54 -12.12 -11.71
C ASP A 62 2.19 -13.07 -10.69
N HIS A 63 3.47 -12.84 -10.38
CA HIS A 63 4.24 -13.62 -9.41
C HIS A 63 4.95 -12.69 -8.44
N LEU A 64 4.90 -13.01 -7.15
CA LEU A 64 5.48 -12.15 -6.10
C LEU A 64 6.95 -11.77 -6.37
N CYS A 65 7.73 -12.71 -6.92
CA CYS A 65 9.13 -12.50 -7.30
C CYS A 65 9.34 -12.17 -8.78
N GLY A 66 8.27 -11.83 -9.50
CA GLY A 66 8.31 -11.48 -10.92
C GLY A 66 8.64 -10.01 -11.17
N GLN A 67 8.36 -9.57 -12.38
CA GLN A 67 8.55 -8.16 -12.76
C GLN A 67 7.33 -7.33 -12.32
N TRP A 68 7.54 -6.48 -11.34
CA TRP A 68 6.53 -5.51 -10.89
C TRP A 68 6.42 -4.35 -11.87
N LYS A 69 5.20 -4.10 -12.33
CA LYS A 69 4.88 -3.00 -13.22
C LYS A 69 4.18 -1.89 -12.44
N LEU A 70 4.82 -0.73 -12.38
CA LEU A 70 4.23 0.47 -11.79
C LEU A 70 3.14 1.02 -12.72
N ILE A 71 1.94 1.25 -12.18
CA ILE A 71 0.76 1.60 -12.97
C ILE A 71 0.43 3.09 -12.82
N ASP A 72 -0.22 3.47 -11.73
CA ASP A 72 -0.72 4.83 -11.52
C ASP A 72 -1.10 5.07 -10.04
N ASN A 73 -1.56 6.28 -9.75
CA ASN A 73 -2.14 6.64 -8.46
C ASN A 73 -3.51 5.97 -8.31
N PRO A 74 -3.72 5.14 -7.25
CA PRO A 74 -5.00 4.47 -7.04
C PRO A 74 -6.05 5.33 -6.34
N CYS A 75 -5.69 6.51 -5.83
CA CYS A 75 -6.52 7.31 -4.93
C CYS A 75 -7.57 8.13 -5.68
N GLU A 76 -8.80 8.11 -5.19
CA GLU A 76 -9.91 8.95 -5.66
C GLU A 76 -10.48 9.79 -4.53
N GLY A 77 -10.64 11.09 -4.75
CA GLY A 77 -11.20 12.07 -3.82
C GLY A 77 -10.30 13.28 -3.67
N ASP A 78 -10.69 14.20 -2.81
CA ASP A 78 -9.91 15.39 -2.53
C ASP A 78 -8.55 15.01 -1.93
N ASN A 79 -7.50 15.70 -2.35
CA ASN A 79 -6.14 15.44 -1.89
C ASN A 79 -5.53 14.09 -2.35
N TYR A 80 -6.06 13.49 -3.41
CA TYR A 80 -5.59 12.20 -3.91
C TYR A 80 -4.09 12.21 -4.30
N ARG A 81 -3.56 13.35 -4.76
CA ARG A 81 -2.13 13.51 -5.12
C ARG A 81 -1.18 13.51 -3.92
N ARG A 82 -1.73 13.61 -2.73
CA ARG A 82 -0.99 13.53 -1.46
C ARG A 82 -1.43 12.34 -0.62
N THR A 83 -2.10 11.37 -1.25
CA THR A 83 -2.62 10.17 -0.58
C THR A 83 -3.44 10.56 0.66
N PHE A 84 -4.31 11.58 0.49
CA PHE A 84 -5.18 12.11 1.56
C PHE A 84 -4.41 12.57 2.82
N GLU A 85 -3.18 13.11 2.65
CA GLU A 85 -2.24 13.45 3.72
C GLU A 85 -1.74 12.22 4.52
N GLY A 86 -1.70 11.04 3.89
CA GLY A 86 -1.30 9.78 4.53
C GLY A 86 -0.22 9.04 3.76
N GLN A 87 0.17 7.90 4.33
CA GLN A 87 1.12 6.96 3.75
C GLN A 87 0.58 5.54 3.90
N SER A 88 0.73 4.72 2.87
CA SER A 88 0.31 3.33 2.89
C SER A 88 1.03 2.54 3.98
N THR A 89 0.28 1.65 4.63
CA THR A 89 0.79 0.84 5.74
C THR A 89 0.45 -0.63 5.54
N TYR A 90 -0.83 -0.96 5.41
CA TYR A 90 -1.27 -2.34 5.35
C TYR A 90 -2.58 -2.48 4.58
N ILE A 91 -2.71 -3.56 3.81
CA ILE A 91 -3.97 -3.96 3.17
C ILE A 91 -4.50 -5.21 3.87
N PHE A 92 -5.76 -5.20 4.26
CA PHE A 92 -6.41 -6.32 4.94
C PHE A 92 -7.83 -6.57 4.43
N GLU A 93 -8.33 -7.76 4.69
CA GLU A 93 -9.70 -8.15 4.38
C GLU A 93 -10.53 -8.28 5.65
N LYS A 94 -11.76 -7.80 5.58
CA LYS A 94 -12.75 -7.94 6.63
C LYS A 94 -14.13 -8.07 6.01
N ASP A 95 -14.88 -9.11 6.40
CA ASP A 95 -16.25 -9.36 5.94
C ASP A 95 -16.37 -9.36 4.40
N GLY A 96 -15.40 -9.95 3.71
CA GLY A 96 -15.35 -10.04 2.25
C GLY A 96 -15.02 -8.73 1.52
N LYS A 97 -14.63 -7.70 2.26
CA LYS A 97 -14.20 -6.41 1.71
C LYS A 97 -12.72 -6.16 2.01
N THR A 98 -12.07 -5.46 1.11
CA THR A 98 -10.64 -5.12 1.22
C THR A 98 -10.47 -3.66 1.62
N TYR A 99 -9.54 -3.41 2.52
CA TYR A 99 -9.25 -2.08 3.06
C TYR A 99 -7.76 -1.80 3.04
N LEU A 100 -7.42 -0.53 2.81
CA LEU A 100 -6.08 0.03 3.00
C LEU A 100 -6.07 0.85 4.29
N MET A 101 -5.11 0.57 5.16
CA MET A 101 -4.75 1.45 6.28
C MET A 101 -3.70 2.46 5.83
N LEU A 102 -3.94 3.72 6.14
CA LEU A 102 -2.99 4.83 5.96
C LEU A 102 -2.54 5.35 7.32
N ASP A 103 -1.25 5.62 7.44
CA ASP A 103 -0.69 6.39 8.54
C ASP A 103 -0.77 7.89 8.23
N HIS A 104 -1.29 8.68 9.17
CA HIS A 104 -1.30 10.14 9.11
C HIS A 104 -0.28 10.69 10.11
N TRP A 105 0.95 10.86 9.66
CA TRP A 105 2.05 11.31 10.50
C TRP A 105 1.92 12.79 10.87
N LYS A 106 2.12 13.10 12.15
CA LYS A 106 2.27 14.46 12.67
C LYS A 106 3.69 14.62 13.23
N PRO A 107 4.70 14.93 12.41
CA PRO A 107 6.10 14.87 12.79
C PRO A 107 6.47 15.77 13.99
N LYS A 108 5.77 16.89 14.16
CA LYS A 108 5.97 17.80 15.30
C LYS A 108 5.34 17.31 16.59
N ASN A 109 4.41 16.34 16.51
CA ASN A 109 3.75 15.74 17.65
C ASN A 109 3.22 14.35 17.28
N LEU A 110 4.11 13.37 17.30
CA LEU A 110 3.79 11.99 16.88
C LEU A 110 2.68 11.33 17.68
N LYS A 111 2.46 11.77 18.93
CA LYS A 111 1.36 11.26 19.76
C LYS A 111 -0.03 11.58 19.17
N ASN A 112 -0.12 12.62 18.35
CA ASN A 112 -1.34 13.03 17.69
C ASN A 112 -1.45 12.51 16.25
N SER A 113 -0.56 11.62 15.83
CA SER A 113 -0.71 10.89 14.57
C SER A 113 -1.93 10.00 14.61
N GLY A 114 -2.48 9.70 13.46
CA GLY A 114 -3.72 8.92 13.34
C GLY A 114 -3.68 7.97 12.15
N TYR A 115 -4.83 7.36 11.89
CA TYR A 115 -4.99 6.38 10.82
C TYR A 115 -6.27 6.66 10.05
N SER A 116 -6.28 6.29 8.77
CA SER A 116 -7.50 6.13 7.98
C SER A 116 -7.58 4.70 7.49
N ILE A 117 -8.80 4.19 7.39
CA ILE A 117 -9.09 2.89 6.79
C ILE A 117 -10.03 3.13 5.63
N LEU A 118 -9.58 2.84 4.42
CA LEU A 118 -10.27 3.17 3.18
C LEU A 118 -10.56 1.93 2.36
N PRO A 119 -11.72 1.86 1.69
CA PRO A 119 -12.05 0.72 0.84
C PRO A 119 -11.10 0.66 -0.37
N VAL A 120 -10.70 -0.56 -0.70
CA VAL A 120 -9.93 -0.89 -1.90
C VAL A 120 -10.78 -1.75 -2.80
N THR A 121 -10.89 -1.36 -4.06
CA THR A 121 -11.56 -2.14 -5.09
C THR A 121 -10.62 -2.44 -6.25
N VAL A 122 -10.86 -3.57 -6.91
CA VAL A 122 -10.23 -3.89 -8.19
C VAL A 122 -11.34 -4.22 -9.17
N GLU A 123 -11.52 -3.37 -10.16
CA GLU A 123 -12.53 -3.53 -11.20
C GLU A 123 -11.86 -3.40 -12.58
N ASN A 124 -12.09 -4.39 -13.44
CA ASN A 124 -11.43 -4.45 -14.76
C ASN A 124 -9.91 -4.31 -14.70
N GLY A 125 -9.28 -4.88 -13.66
CA GLY A 125 -7.83 -4.79 -13.44
C GLY A 125 -7.33 -3.45 -12.91
N ILE A 126 -8.22 -2.49 -12.61
CA ILE A 126 -7.86 -1.18 -12.07
C ILE A 126 -8.09 -1.17 -10.56
N LEU A 127 -7.03 -0.90 -9.80
CA LEU A 127 -7.07 -0.76 -8.36
C LEU A 127 -7.42 0.67 -7.99
N THR A 128 -8.41 0.83 -7.10
CA THR A 128 -8.89 2.13 -6.63
C THR A 128 -8.99 2.15 -5.11
N VAL A 129 -8.54 3.26 -4.51
CA VAL A 129 -8.70 3.59 -3.09
C VAL A 129 -9.54 4.85 -2.99
N LYS A 130 -10.75 4.75 -2.46
CA LYS A 130 -11.68 5.86 -2.40
C LYS A 130 -11.69 6.50 -1.00
N TRP A 131 -11.53 7.82 -0.95
CA TRP A 131 -11.63 8.55 0.32
C TRP A 131 -13.00 8.40 0.98
N GLN A 132 -12.98 8.18 2.29
CA GLN A 132 -14.15 8.22 3.17
C GLN A 132 -13.77 8.92 4.47
N ALA A 133 -14.61 9.84 4.92
CA ALA A 133 -14.36 10.62 6.14
C ALA A 133 -14.53 9.81 7.43
N THR A 134 -15.30 8.73 7.37
CA THR A 134 -15.54 7.82 8.50
C THR A 134 -15.20 6.39 8.10
N PHE A 135 -14.85 5.57 9.09
CA PHE A 135 -14.68 4.13 8.85
C PHE A 135 -15.97 3.58 8.21
N PRO A 136 -15.87 2.77 7.15
CA PRO A 136 -17.04 2.20 6.51
C PRO A 136 -17.84 1.38 7.53
N GLU A 137 -19.02 1.86 7.91
CA GLU A 137 -19.90 1.11 8.77
C GLU A 137 -20.28 -0.21 8.08
N GLN A 138 -20.37 -1.26 8.85
CA GLN A 138 -20.94 -2.49 8.37
C GLN A 138 -22.36 -2.18 7.92
N ALA A 139 -22.67 -2.46 6.66
CA ALA A 139 -24.05 -2.44 6.22
C ALA A 139 -24.81 -3.43 7.09
N SER A 140 -25.70 -2.89 7.92
CA SER A 140 -26.63 -3.64 8.78
C SER A 140 -27.57 -4.49 7.93
#